data_7f4cce8fc3b624f35e2323ae2bb418f7
#
_entry.id   7f4cce8fc3b624f35e2323ae2bb418f7
#
_cell.length_a   1.000
_cell.length_b   1.000
_cell.length_c   1.000
_cell.angle_alpha   90.00
_cell.angle_beta   90.00
_cell.angle_gamma   90.00
#
_symmetry.space_group_name_H-M   'P 1'
#
loop_
_entity.id
_entity.type
_entity.pdbx_description
1 polymer ?
#
loop_
_entity_poly.entity_id
_entity_poly.type
_entity_poly.pdbx_seq_one_letter_code
_entity_poly.pdbx_strand_id
1 'polypeptide(L)'
;MGTSADAAAKRVVVAEDEALIRMDLVEMLTEEGYQVVGEAGDGQQAVDLAVEHRPDLVIMDVKMPRRDGIDAAAEIASKRVAPVVILTAFSQRDLVERARDAGAMAYLVKPFTKSDLVPAIELAASRFHEITALESEVASLGERLETRKLVERAKGVLMQTQGLSEPQAFKWIQRTAMDRRTTMKAVAEVVLENLAPQ
;
A
#
# COMPACT_ATOMS: atom_id res chain seq x y z
N MET A 1 -4.80 16.66 32.58
CA MET A 1 -6.02 16.69 31.75
C MET A 1 -5.59 17.22 30.39
N GLY A 2 -5.20 16.34 29.50
CA GLY A 2 -4.88 16.63 28.10
C GLY A 2 -5.87 15.88 27.26
N THR A 3 -6.78 16.60 26.62
CA THR A 3 -7.75 16.10 25.65
C THR A 3 -6.99 15.42 24.54
N SER A 4 -7.08 14.09 24.49
CA SER A 4 -6.69 13.31 23.32
C SER A 4 -7.53 13.80 22.15
N ALA A 5 -6.87 14.40 21.15
CA ALA A 5 -7.50 14.80 19.91
C ALA A 5 -8.24 13.58 19.34
N ASP A 6 -9.45 13.82 18.88
CA ASP A 6 -10.41 12.94 18.24
C ASP A 6 -9.77 12.21 17.03
N ALA A 7 -8.99 11.18 17.33
CA ALA A 7 -8.48 10.29 16.30
C ALA A 7 -9.66 9.42 15.87
N ALA A 8 -10.11 9.58 14.64
CA ALA A 8 -11.18 8.77 14.06
C ALA A 8 -10.88 7.28 14.34
N ALA A 9 -11.90 6.55 14.78
CA ALA A 9 -11.77 5.12 15.10
C ALA A 9 -11.23 4.38 13.86
N LYS A 10 -10.17 3.57 14.06
CA LYS A 10 -9.58 2.76 12.96
C LYS A 10 -10.62 1.76 12.47
N ARG A 11 -10.78 1.70 11.16
CA ARG A 11 -11.77 0.86 10.47
C ARG A 11 -11.20 -0.53 10.21
N VAL A 12 -11.90 -1.57 10.60
CA VAL A 12 -11.44 -2.96 10.53
C VAL A 12 -12.42 -3.83 9.75
N VAL A 13 -11.92 -4.69 8.87
CA VAL A 13 -12.65 -5.83 8.30
C VAL A 13 -12.22 -7.08 9.03
N VAL A 14 -13.20 -7.89 9.46
CA VAL A 14 -13.01 -9.15 10.16
C VAL A 14 -13.43 -10.30 9.24
N ALA A 15 -12.56 -11.29 9.04
CA ALA A 15 -12.84 -12.47 8.24
C ALA A 15 -12.58 -13.74 9.07
N GLU A 16 -13.66 -14.44 9.40
CA GLU A 16 -13.68 -15.64 10.25
C GLU A 16 -14.94 -16.45 9.90
N ASP A 17 -14.82 -17.70 9.57
CA ASP A 17 -15.96 -18.52 9.16
C ASP A 17 -16.81 -19.02 10.35
N GLU A 18 -16.20 -19.19 11.51
CA GLU A 18 -16.92 -19.55 12.73
C GLU A 18 -17.62 -18.33 13.35
N ALA A 19 -18.95 -18.29 13.25
CA ALA A 19 -19.75 -17.14 13.66
C ALA A 19 -19.53 -16.71 15.12
N LEU A 20 -19.33 -17.65 16.04
CA LEU A 20 -19.10 -17.35 17.46
C LEU A 20 -17.73 -16.69 17.65
N ILE A 21 -16.68 -17.21 17.02
CA ILE A 21 -15.34 -16.63 17.10
C ILE A 21 -15.34 -15.23 16.46
N ARG A 22 -16.05 -15.07 15.34
CA ARG A 22 -16.19 -13.76 14.68
C ARG A 22 -16.88 -12.74 15.58
N MET A 23 -17.97 -13.14 16.26
CA MET A 23 -18.69 -12.26 17.22
C MET A 23 -17.77 -11.84 18.37
N ASP A 24 -17.05 -12.75 18.99
CA ASP A 24 -16.12 -12.45 20.07
C ASP A 24 -15.02 -11.48 19.63
N LEU A 25 -14.50 -11.69 18.40
CA LEU A 25 -13.47 -10.82 17.84
C LEU A 25 -14.01 -9.40 17.56
N VAL A 26 -15.23 -9.28 17.02
CA VAL A 26 -15.91 -8.00 16.80
C VAL A 26 -16.14 -7.27 18.13
N GLU A 27 -16.57 -7.99 19.17
CA GLU A 27 -16.75 -7.42 20.51
C GLU A 27 -15.42 -6.90 21.09
N MET A 28 -14.36 -7.72 21.05
CA MET A 28 -13.02 -7.32 21.50
C MET A 28 -12.53 -6.03 20.79
N LEU A 29 -12.69 -5.97 19.47
CA LEU A 29 -12.27 -4.81 18.67
C LEU A 29 -13.09 -3.56 19.02
N THR A 30 -14.40 -3.71 19.17
CA THR A 30 -15.30 -2.59 19.50
C THR A 30 -14.98 -2.02 20.88
N GLU A 31 -14.70 -2.86 21.87
CA GLU A 31 -14.30 -2.44 23.22
C GLU A 31 -12.97 -1.69 23.23
N GLU A 32 -12.06 -2.01 22.31
CA GLU A 32 -10.77 -1.32 22.13
C GLU A 32 -10.89 -0.06 21.23
N GLY A 33 -12.10 0.31 20.81
CA GLY A 33 -12.38 1.53 20.07
C GLY A 33 -12.16 1.42 18.56
N TYR A 34 -12.05 0.21 18.01
CA TYR A 34 -12.03 -0.02 16.56
C TYR A 34 -13.45 -0.03 16.00
N GLN A 35 -13.60 0.41 14.77
CA GLN A 35 -14.87 0.34 14.04
C GLN A 35 -14.84 -0.84 13.06
N VAL A 36 -15.60 -1.89 13.32
CA VAL A 36 -15.77 -2.99 12.36
C VAL A 36 -16.70 -2.51 11.25
N VAL A 37 -16.17 -2.44 10.03
CA VAL A 37 -16.87 -1.94 8.83
C VAL A 37 -17.31 -3.05 7.88
N GLY A 38 -16.88 -4.28 8.15
CA GLY A 38 -17.30 -5.45 7.38
C GLY A 38 -16.94 -6.75 8.08
N GLU A 39 -17.80 -7.74 7.91
CA GLU A 39 -17.64 -9.09 8.42
C GLU A 39 -17.73 -10.09 7.26
N ALA A 40 -16.76 -10.97 7.14
CA ALA A 40 -16.68 -12.00 6.11
C ALA A 40 -16.66 -13.39 6.72
N GLY A 41 -17.35 -14.33 6.09
CA GLY A 41 -17.30 -15.77 6.43
C GLY A 41 -16.39 -16.58 5.52
N ASP A 42 -15.68 -15.95 4.60
CA ASP A 42 -14.71 -16.58 3.68
C ASP A 42 -13.74 -15.57 3.08
N GLY A 43 -12.65 -16.09 2.48
CA GLY A 43 -11.58 -15.28 1.93
C GLY A 43 -11.98 -14.41 0.74
N GLN A 44 -12.97 -14.83 -0.07
CA GLN A 44 -13.40 -14.00 -1.19
C GLN A 44 -14.20 -12.79 -0.72
N GLN A 45 -15.15 -13.00 0.21
CA GLN A 45 -15.86 -11.89 0.84
C GLN A 45 -14.91 -10.91 1.54
N ALA A 46 -13.86 -11.44 2.19
CA ALA A 46 -12.85 -10.61 2.84
C ALA A 46 -12.14 -9.68 1.85
N VAL A 47 -11.74 -10.20 0.69
CA VAL A 47 -11.13 -9.39 -0.38
C VAL A 47 -12.10 -8.33 -0.90
N ASP A 48 -13.34 -8.71 -1.18
CA ASP A 48 -14.35 -7.81 -1.72
C ASP A 48 -14.63 -6.65 -0.75
N LEU A 49 -14.84 -6.96 0.54
CA LEU A 49 -15.05 -5.96 1.59
C LEU A 49 -13.82 -5.06 1.82
N ALA A 50 -12.62 -5.64 1.76
CA ALA A 50 -11.40 -4.85 1.89
C ALA A 50 -11.24 -3.84 0.74
N VAL A 51 -11.54 -4.26 -0.50
CA VAL A 51 -11.47 -3.37 -1.67
C VAL A 51 -12.55 -2.29 -1.63
N GLU A 52 -13.77 -2.64 -1.22
CA GLU A 52 -14.92 -1.72 -1.13
C GLU A 52 -14.73 -0.68 -0.04
N HIS A 53 -14.41 -1.14 1.18
CA HIS A 53 -14.35 -0.26 2.34
C HIS A 53 -13.01 0.41 2.54
N ARG A 54 -11.92 -0.09 1.96
CA ARG A 54 -10.55 0.36 2.20
C ARG A 54 -10.31 0.59 3.69
N PRO A 55 -10.35 -0.47 4.51
CA PRO A 55 -10.18 -0.37 5.95
C PRO A 55 -8.73 -0.04 6.33
N ASP A 56 -8.52 0.36 7.57
CA ASP A 56 -7.19 0.57 8.13
C ASP A 56 -6.50 -0.75 8.49
N LEU A 57 -7.27 -1.86 8.56
CA LEU A 57 -6.80 -3.19 8.93
C LEU A 57 -7.76 -4.28 8.46
N VAL A 58 -7.22 -5.44 8.10
CA VAL A 58 -7.97 -6.69 7.93
C VAL A 58 -7.45 -7.71 8.93
N ILE A 59 -8.35 -8.34 9.69
CA ILE A 59 -8.05 -9.50 10.54
C ILE A 59 -8.68 -10.71 9.88
N MET A 60 -7.89 -11.76 9.65
CA MET A 60 -8.30 -12.85 8.78
C MET A 60 -7.87 -14.21 9.31
N ASP A 61 -8.81 -15.14 9.47
CA ASP A 61 -8.47 -16.53 9.74
C ASP A 61 -7.82 -17.19 8.52
N VAL A 62 -6.94 -18.16 8.77
CA VAL A 62 -6.29 -18.93 7.71
C VAL A 62 -7.31 -19.87 7.04
N LYS A 63 -8.02 -20.66 7.85
CA LYS A 63 -8.89 -21.71 7.36
C LYS A 63 -10.32 -21.21 7.16
N MET A 64 -10.63 -20.84 5.95
CA MET A 64 -11.97 -20.42 5.57
C MET A 64 -12.47 -21.18 4.34
N PRO A 65 -13.79 -21.34 4.16
CA PRO A 65 -14.36 -21.97 2.98
C PRO A 65 -14.14 -21.12 1.73
N ARG A 66 -14.31 -21.71 0.56
CA ARG A 66 -14.20 -21.10 -0.78
C ARG A 66 -12.80 -20.60 -1.11
N ARG A 67 -12.20 -19.79 -0.26
CA ARG A 67 -10.87 -19.26 -0.45
C ARG A 67 -10.11 -19.24 0.87
N ASP A 68 -8.90 -19.78 0.88
CA ASP A 68 -7.97 -19.76 2.02
C ASP A 68 -7.59 -18.30 2.38
N GLY A 69 -7.50 -18.03 3.68
CA GLY A 69 -7.18 -16.68 4.16
C GLY A 69 -5.77 -16.21 3.78
N ILE A 70 -4.81 -17.12 3.58
CA ILE A 70 -3.47 -16.77 3.10
C ILE A 70 -3.52 -16.27 1.65
N ASP A 71 -4.30 -16.93 0.79
CA ASP A 71 -4.48 -16.52 -0.60
C ASP A 71 -5.23 -15.19 -0.70
N ALA A 72 -6.21 -14.98 0.18
CA ALA A 72 -6.93 -13.71 0.29
C ALA A 72 -5.99 -12.58 0.79
N ALA A 73 -5.17 -12.86 1.79
CA ALA A 73 -4.17 -11.92 2.31
C ALA A 73 -3.16 -11.51 1.23
N ALA A 74 -2.70 -12.47 0.42
CA ALA A 74 -1.77 -12.20 -0.69
C ALA A 74 -2.37 -11.21 -1.70
N GLU A 75 -3.65 -11.35 -2.04
CA GLU A 75 -4.31 -10.41 -2.94
C GLU A 75 -4.47 -9.02 -2.33
N ILE A 76 -4.93 -8.93 -1.07
CA ILE A 76 -5.07 -7.65 -0.35
C ILE A 76 -3.71 -6.94 -0.24
N ALA A 77 -2.65 -7.68 0.10
CA ALA A 77 -1.30 -7.17 0.22
C ALA A 77 -0.74 -6.70 -1.14
N SER A 78 -0.93 -7.48 -2.21
CA SER A 78 -0.44 -7.13 -3.56
C SER A 78 -1.07 -5.86 -4.10
N LYS A 79 -2.34 -5.61 -3.76
CA LYS A 79 -3.08 -4.39 -4.12
C LYS A 79 -2.83 -3.22 -3.17
N ARG A 80 -2.04 -3.41 -2.12
CA ARG A 80 -1.80 -2.39 -1.07
C ARG A 80 -3.10 -1.79 -0.51
N VAL A 81 -4.13 -2.64 -0.32
CA VAL A 81 -5.43 -2.19 0.17
C VAL A 81 -5.38 -1.84 1.65
N ALA A 82 -4.87 -2.77 2.47
CA ALA A 82 -4.77 -2.64 3.92
C ALA A 82 -3.74 -3.62 4.49
N PRO A 83 -3.20 -3.38 5.69
CA PRO A 83 -2.42 -4.39 6.43
C PRO A 83 -3.31 -5.56 6.82
N VAL A 84 -2.72 -6.76 6.81
CA VAL A 84 -3.43 -8.00 7.18
C VAL A 84 -2.77 -8.62 8.40
N VAL A 85 -3.58 -8.92 9.41
CA VAL A 85 -3.24 -9.77 10.57
C VAL A 85 -3.89 -11.12 10.37
N ILE A 86 -3.09 -12.18 10.33
CA ILE A 86 -3.58 -13.55 10.18
C ILE A 86 -3.87 -14.18 11.56
N LEU A 87 -5.04 -14.79 11.70
CA LEU A 87 -5.38 -15.66 12.83
C LEU A 87 -5.13 -17.11 12.44
N THR A 88 -4.51 -17.88 13.32
CA THR A 88 -4.23 -19.29 13.04
C THR A 88 -4.42 -20.16 14.28
N ALA A 89 -5.02 -21.32 14.12
CA ALA A 89 -5.13 -22.33 15.18
C ALA A 89 -3.81 -23.09 15.43
N PHE A 90 -2.81 -22.93 14.56
CA PHE A 90 -1.58 -23.71 14.60
C PHE A 90 -0.35 -22.82 14.54
N SER A 91 0.56 -23.05 15.47
CA SER A 91 1.91 -22.48 15.46
C SER A 91 2.88 -23.20 14.50
N GLN A 92 2.34 -23.90 13.49
CA GLN A 92 3.17 -24.60 12.51
C GLN A 92 4.00 -23.61 11.70
N ARG A 93 5.30 -23.82 11.71
CA ARG A 93 6.28 -22.94 11.08
C ARG A 93 5.96 -22.66 9.60
N ASP A 94 5.50 -23.71 8.91
CA ASP A 94 5.15 -23.63 7.48
C ASP A 94 3.99 -22.66 7.20
N LEU A 95 2.97 -22.58 8.09
CA LEU A 95 1.87 -21.63 7.93
C LEU A 95 2.30 -20.20 8.20
N VAL A 96 3.18 -20.00 9.18
CA VAL A 96 3.75 -18.69 9.49
C VAL A 96 4.60 -18.18 8.31
N GLU A 97 5.41 -19.07 7.72
CA GLU A 97 6.22 -18.74 6.55
C GLU A 97 5.34 -18.41 5.34
N ARG A 98 4.31 -19.19 5.07
CA ARG A 98 3.33 -18.91 4.00
C ARG A 98 2.59 -17.59 4.22
N ALA A 99 2.14 -17.30 5.44
CA ALA A 99 1.48 -16.04 5.76
C ALA A 99 2.41 -14.83 5.54
N ARG A 100 3.67 -14.95 5.97
CA ARG A 100 4.69 -13.92 5.72
C ARG A 100 4.92 -13.71 4.22
N ASP A 101 5.10 -14.78 3.46
CA ASP A 101 5.36 -14.72 2.01
C ASP A 101 4.13 -14.20 1.24
N ALA A 102 2.92 -14.37 1.78
CA ALA A 102 1.68 -13.75 1.32
C ALA A 102 1.58 -12.25 1.68
N GLY A 103 2.54 -11.69 2.41
CA GLY A 103 2.54 -10.28 2.78
C GLY A 103 1.72 -9.93 4.02
N ALA A 104 1.37 -10.92 4.85
CA ALA A 104 0.77 -10.64 6.17
C ALA A 104 1.76 -9.87 7.05
N MET A 105 1.26 -8.84 7.72
CA MET A 105 2.10 -7.94 8.54
C MET A 105 2.30 -8.44 9.96
N ALA A 106 1.35 -9.23 10.47
CA ALA A 106 1.43 -9.93 11.75
C ALA A 106 0.58 -11.20 11.72
N TYR A 107 0.77 -12.05 12.72
CA TYR A 107 -0.08 -13.22 12.95
C TYR A 107 -0.35 -13.39 14.45
N LEU A 108 -1.47 -14.01 14.78
CA LEU A 108 -1.87 -14.40 16.13
C LEU A 108 -2.27 -15.87 16.15
N VAL A 109 -1.86 -16.57 17.22
CA VAL A 109 -2.22 -17.97 17.42
C VAL A 109 -3.44 -18.05 18.34
N LYS A 110 -4.47 -18.76 17.91
CA LYS A 110 -5.68 -19.06 18.70
C LYS A 110 -5.38 -20.11 19.78
N PRO A 111 -5.88 -19.97 21.03
CA PRO A 111 -6.67 -18.85 21.52
C PRO A 111 -5.78 -17.63 21.85
N PHE A 112 -6.29 -16.43 21.61
CA PHE A 112 -5.62 -15.16 21.93
C PHE A 112 -6.51 -14.29 22.82
N THR A 113 -5.91 -13.32 23.46
CA THR A 113 -6.57 -12.34 24.32
C THR A 113 -6.50 -10.94 23.69
N LYS A 114 -7.24 -9.96 24.25
CA LYS A 114 -7.11 -8.55 23.89
C LYS A 114 -5.66 -8.05 24.03
N SER A 115 -4.95 -8.52 25.04
CA SER A 115 -3.54 -8.17 25.28
C SER A 115 -2.61 -8.64 24.16
N ASP A 116 -2.99 -9.64 23.41
CA ASP A 116 -2.24 -10.15 22.27
C ASP A 116 -2.69 -9.45 20.96
N LEU A 117 -3.99 -9.17 20.84
CA LEU A 117 -4.62 -8.61 19.65
C LEU A 117 -4.14 -7.18 19.36
N VAL A 118 -4.22 -6.29 20.36
CA VAL A 118 -3.90 -4.86 20.18
C VAL A 118 -2.46 -4.65 19.74
N PRO A 119 -1.42 -5.24 20.37
CA PRO A 119 -0.05 -5.10 19.90
C PRO A 119 0.19 -5.65 18.48
N ALA A 120 -0.49 -6.74 18.11
CA ALA A 120 -0.38 -7.30 16.77
C ALA A 120 -0.97 -6.37 15.71
N ILE A 121 -2.10 -5.73 16.00
CA ILE A 121 -2.72 -4.71 15.15
C ILE A 121 -1.79 -3.50 14.96
N GLU A 122 -1.24 -3.00 16.07
CA GLU A 122 -0.33 -1.85 16.03
C GLU A 122 0.93 -2.14 15.24
N LEU A 123 1.51 -3.33 15.43
CA LEU A 123 2.67 -3.78 14.68
C LEU A 123 2.35 -3.90 13.18
N ALA A 124 1.21 -4.49 12.83
CA ALA A 124 0.77 -4.64 11.43
C ALA A 124 0.60 -3.28 10.76
N ALA A 125 -0.09 -2.34 11.41
CA ALA A 125 -0.30 -0.99 10.91
C ALA A 125 1.02 -0.23 10.71
N SER A 126 1.94 -0.31 11.70
CA SER A 126 3.25 0.34 11.62
C SER A 126 4.09 -0.20 10.45
N ARG A 127 4.18 -1.53 10.31
CA ARG A 127 4.92 -2.17 9.21
C ARG A 127 4.36 -1.82 7.84
N PHE A 128 3.05 -1.82 7.70
CA PHE A 128 2.40 -1.45 6.45
C PHE A 128 2.70 0.00 6.07
N HIS A 129 2.63 0.91 7.03
CA HIS A 129 2.96 2.32 6.82
C HIS A 129 4.41 2.52 6.39
N GLU A 130 5.34 1.83 7.05
CA GLU A 130 6.76 1.88 6.69
C GLU A 130 7.03 1.37 5.27
N ILE A 131 6.46 0.21 4.91
CA ILE A 131 6.64 -0.38 3.57
C ILE A 131 6.04 0.53 2.50
N THR A 132 4.83 1.04 2.69
CA THR A 132 4.17 1.91 1.71
C THR A 132 4.87 3.25 1.55
N ALA A 133 5.44 3.80 2.63
CA ALA A 133 6.26 5.01 2.58
C ALA A 133 7.55 4.79 1.77
N LEU A 134 8.26 3.69 2.03
CA LEU A 134 9.47 3.31 1.29
C LEU A 134 9.20 3.07 -0.20
N GLU A 135 8.11 2.37 -0.53
CA GLU A 135 7.71 2.15 -1.92
C GLU A 135 7.40 3.46 -2.65
N SER A 136 6.72 4.38 -1.99
CA SER A 136 6.44 5.72 -2.52
C SER A 136 7.72 6.52 -2.77
N GLU A 137 8.69 6.43 -1.85
CA GLU A 137 9.98 7.09 -2.00
C GLU A 137 10.78 6.50 -3.19
N VAL A 138 10.83 5.18 -3.30
CA VAL A 138 11.50 4.49 -4.42
C VAL A 138 10.86 4.87 -5.77
N ALA A 139 9.51 4.89 -5.84
CA ALA A 139 8.80 5.32 -7.05
C ALA A 139 9.13 6.76 -7.43
N SER A 140 9.15 7.68 -6.45
CA SER A 140 9.52 9.09 -6.65
C SER A 140 10.96 9.25 -7.14
N LEU A 141 11.90 8.52 -6.56
CA LEU A 141 13.31 8.55 -7.00
C LEU A 141 13.46 8.00 -8.42
N GLY A 142 12.75 6.92 -8.75
CA GLY A 142 12.70 6.36 -10.11
C GLY A 142 12.19 7.38 -11.14
N GLU A 143 11.09 8.06 -10.83
CA GLU A 143 10.53 9.09 -11.71
C GLU A 143 11.47 10.28 -11.90
N ARG A 144 12.14 10.73 -10.84
CA ARG A 144 13.14 11.80 -10.92
C ARG A 144 14.34 11.41 -11.78
N LEU A 145 14.80 10.16 -11.69
CA LEU A 145 15.90 9.66 -12.51
C LEU A 145 15.51 9.59 -13.99
N GLU A 146 14.33 9.07 -14.31
CA GLU A 146 13.84 9.03 -15.69
C GLU A 146 13.63 10.44 -16.27
N THR A 147 13.07 11.35 -15.50
CA THR A 147 12.94 12.75 -15.89
C THR A 147 14.31 13.37 -16.20
N ARG A 148 15.32 13.12 -15.36
CA ARG A 148 16.69 13.61 -15.60
C ARG A 148 17.26 13.05 -16.90
N LYS A 149 17.15 11.74 -17.14
CA LYS A 149 17.63 11.13 -18.38
C LYS A 149 16.96 11.73 -19.63
N LEU A 150 15.64 11.93 -19.59
CA LEU A 150 14.89 12.54 -20.71
C LEU A 150 15.35 13.99 -20.96
N VAL A 151 15.48 14.78 -19.90
CA VAL A 151 15.97 16.16 -20.01
C VAL A 151 17.40 16.23 -20.57
N GLU A 152 18.31 15.35 -20.12
CA GLU A 152 19.69 15.29 -20.66
C GLU A 152 19.69 14.94 -22.16
N ARG A 153 18.88 13.96 -22.57
CA ARG A 153 18.75 13.61 -24.00
C ARG A 153 18.17 14.77 -24.81
N ALA A 154 17.12 15.42 -24.33
CA ALA A 154 16.49 16.56 -24.98
C ALA A 154 17.45 17.75 -25.10
N LYS A 155 18.30 18.02 -24.09
CA LYS A 155 19.39 19.01 -24.18
C LYS A 155 20.31 18.66 -25.34
N GLY A 156 20.76 17.41 -25.45
CA GLY A 156 21.62 16.96 -26.55
C GLY A 156 21.00 17.23 -27.92
N VAL A 157 19.72 16.96 -28.10
CA VAL A 157 18.99 17.24 -29.35
C VAL A 157 18.94 18.75 -29.63
N LEU A 158 18.59 19.57 -28.65
CA LEU A 158 18.55 21.04 -28.80
C LEU A 158 19.93 21.64 -29.12
N MET A 159 21.00 21.10 -28.53
CA MET A 159 22.36 21.52 -28.84
C MET A 159 22.73 21.20 -30.29
N GLN A 160 22.38 20.01 -30.78
CA GLN A 160 22.68 19.59 -32.15
C GLN A 160 21.81 20.28 -33.21
N THR A 161 20.52 20.46 -32.97
CA THR A 161 19.58 20.96 -33.94
C THR A 161 19.46 22.49 -33.96
N GLN A 162 19.65 23.14 -32.82
CA GLN A 162 19.46 24.58 -32.68
C GLN A 162 20.76 25.32 -32.29
N GLY A 163 21.90 24.64 -32.17
CA GLY A 163 23.17 25.24 -31.83
C GLY A 163 23.25 25.86 -30.43
N LEU A 164 22.38 25.45 -29.52
CA LEU A 164 22.37 25.99 -28.14
C LEU A 164 23.52 25.43 -27.34
N SER A 165 24.07 26.22 -26.43
CA SER A 165 24.92 25.68 -25.38
C SER A 165 24.12 24.88 -24.35
N GLU A 166 24.75 23.98 -23.59
CA GLU A 166 24.09 23.17 -22.58
C GLU A 166 23.26 24.00 -21.57
N PRO A 167 23.79 25.10 -20.99
CA PRO A 167 22.99 25.95 -20.11
C PRO A 167 21.79 26.62 -20.79
N GLN A 168 21.93 26.95 -22.10
CA GLN A 168 20.85 27.55 -22.88
C GLN A 168 19.75 26.49 -23.15
N ALA A 169 20.12 25.28 -23.54
CA ALA A 169 19.18 24.18 -23.76
C ALA A 169 18.39 23.85 -22.48
N PHE A 170 19.06 23.78 -21.32
CA PHE A 170 18.39 23.57 -20.05
C PHE A 170 17.40 24.70 -19.71
N LYS A 171 17.84 25.97 -19.82
CA LYS A 171 16.95 27.12 -19.60
C LYS A 171 15.76 27.14 -20.55
N TRP A 172 15.95 26.73 -21.80
CA TRP A 172 14.90 26.67 -22.79
C TRP A 172 13.82 25.64 -22.37
N ILE A 173 14.22 24.42 -21.96
CA ILE A 173 13.31 23.38 -21.47
C ILE A 173 12.55 23.88 -20.22
N GLN A 174 13.27 24.47 -19.27
CA GLN A 174 12.70 24.99 -18.03
C GLN A 174 11.68 26.10 -18.29
N ARG A 175 12.03 27.09 -19.11
CA ARG A 175 11.15 28.22 -19.46
C ARG A 175 9.91 27.73 -20.20
N THR A 176 10.08 26.83 -21.18
CA THR A 176 8.96 26.25 -21.94
C THR A 176 8.00 25.49 -21.02
N ALA A 177 8.51 24.75 -20.03
CA ALA A 177 7.70 24.08 -19.04
C ALA A 177 6.87 25.08 -18.19
N MET A 178 7.49 26.17 -17.76
CA MET A 178 6.81 27.22 -16.99
C MET A 178 5.75 27.95 -17.84
N ASP A 179 6.09 28.36 -19.06
CA ASP A 179 5.20 29.12 -19.94
C ASP A 179 3.97 28.29 -20.37
N ARG A 180 4.15 26.98 -20.56
CA ARG A 180 3.09 26.04 -20.92
C ARG A 180 2.39 25.39 -19.72
N ARG A 181 2.78 25.72 -18.49
CA ARG A 181 2.27 25.12 -17.24
C ARG A 181 2.32 23.60 -17.25
N THR A 182 3.42 23.05 -17.70
CA THR A 182 3.67 21.60 -17.81
C THR A 182 4.96 21.20 -17.12
N THR A 183 5.33 19.93 -17.15
CA THR A 183 6.56 19.43 -16.52
C THR A 183 7.73 19.50 -17.50
N MET A 184 8.96 19.58 -16.99
CA MET A 184 10.17 19.47 -17.80
C MET A 184 10.25 18.13 -18.54
N LYS A 185 9.70 17.05 -17.93
CA LYS A 185 9.58 15.74 -18.55
C LYS A 185 8.77 15.80 -19.85
N ALA A 186 7.56 16.36 -19.80
CA ALA A 186 6.68 16.48 -20.96
C ALA A 186 7.31 17.34 -22.07
N VAL A 187 8.01 18.44 -21.72
CA VAL A 187 8.74 19.23 -22.69
C VAL A 187 9.88 18.43 -23.32
N ALA A 188 10.63 17.68 -22.54
CA ALA A 188 11.72 16.84 -23.03
C ALA A 188 11.22 15.75 -23.97
N GLU A 189 10.10 15.08 -23.66
CA GLU A 189 9.44 14.10 -24.53
C GLU A 189 9.06 14.70 -25.87
N VAL A 190 8.42 15.87 -25.90
CA VAL A 190 8.06 16.58 -27.13
C VAL A 190 9.30 16.96 -27.96
N VAL A 191 10.38 17.39 -27.33
CA VAL A 191 11.64 17.69 -28.02
C VAL A 191 12.22 16.43 -28.67
N LEU A 192 12.21 15.30 -27.96
CA LEU A 192 12.73 14.04 -28.47
C LEU A 192 11.87 13.48 -29.61
N GLU A 193 10.55 13.64 -29.54
CA GLU A 193 9.63 13.18 -30.62
C GLU A 193 9.73 14.00 -31.90
N ASN A 194 9.88 15.32 -31.78
CA ASN A 194 9.78 16.21 -32.93
C ASN A 194 11.12 16.68 -33.51
N LEU A 195 12.20 16.63 -32.76
CA LEU A 195 13.50 17.18 -33.12
C LEU A 195 14.63 16.15 -33.13
N ALA A 196 14.41 14.91 -32.65
CA ALA A 196 15.45 13.89 -32.74
C ALA A 196 15.72 13.53 -34.20
N PRO A 197 16.97 13.50 -34.67
CA PRO A 197 17.28 12.99 -36.02
C PRO A 197 16.87 11.51 -36.08
N GLN A 198 16.21 11.14 -37.21
CA GLN A 198 15.86 9.76 -37.52
C GLN A 198 17.10 8.90 -37.74
#